data_23b4afcee395ab49508e4f5df3462eb4
#
_entry.id   23b4afcee395ab49508e4f5df3462eb4
#
_cell.length_a   1.000
_cell.length_b   1.000
_cell.length_c   1.000
_cell.angle_alpha   90.00
_cell.angle_beta   90.00
_cell.angle_gamma   90.00
#
_symmetry.space_group_name_H-M   'P 1'
#
loop_
_entity.id
_entity.type
_entity.pdbx_description
1 polymer ?
#
loop_
_entity_poly.entity_id
_entity_poly.type
_entity_poly.pdbx_seq_one_letter_code
_entity_poly.pdbx_strand_id
1 'polypeptide(L)'
;LTLVDSFKVADKSDGFSEPSGLSLSNAEGFLWSVSDAEPKLHLLGIDGVLGNSFKLPSSSGSDLEGVVSRKDGSVLVLQETDRSILVLHPTDPIQLTTVRLAALKGYSAAAEMLVGNPLNKGPEGITVDPDTGRVFVVIEGQPRLLLVLSPELTEIEEIIPLDRESGFMSDRVKDDELDLSGLAWSRSSRSLWIVSDKSRQIFVYNPESKSVKPIRLMFTEDGKQKEVKHPEGIALDEAKGLLYILTDDAKKSRLYVFEQPEL
;
A
#
# COMPACT_ATOMS: atom_id res chain seq x y z
N LEU A 1 -8.66 -14.47 -10.42
CA LEU A 1 -7.48 -14.89 -9.63
C LEU A 1 -7.67 -16.33 -9.14
N THR A 2 -6.56 -17.06 -9.00
CA THR A 2 -6.51 -18.39 -8.39
C THR A 2 -6.21 -18.24 -6.91
N LEU A 3 -7.18 -18.57 -6.04
CA LEU A 3 -6.97 -18.54 -4.60
C LEU A 3 -6.10 -19.72 -4.16
N VAL A 4 -5.02 -19.45 -3.43
CA VAL A 4 -4.18 -20.44 -2.78
C VAL A 4 -4.66 -20.69 -1.36
N ASP A 5 -4.86 -19.62 -0.57
CA ASP A 5 -5.34 -19.69 0.80
C ASP A 5 -5.94 -18.36 1.27
N SER A 6 -6.58 -18.36 2.43
CA SER A 6 -7.04 -17.13 3.08
C SER A 6 -7.16 -17.27 4.59
N PHE A 7 -6.58 -16.31 5.32
CA PHE A 7 -6.47 -16.32 6.78
C PHE A 7 -7.22 -15.15 7.40
N LYS A 8 -7.88 -15.37 8.53
CA LYS A 8 -8.43 -14.27 9.32
C LYS A 8 -7.29 -13.62 10.11
N VAL A 9 -7.18 -12.29 10.06
CA VAL A 9 -6.01 -11.57 10.62
C VAL A 9 -6.35 -10.54 11.69
N ALA A 10 -7.54 -9.93 11.64
CA ALA A 10 -7.88 -8.87 12.59
C ALA A 10 -8.20 -9.43 13.97
N ASP A 11 -7.47 -8.98 14.99
CA ASP A 11 -7.78 -9.19 16.39
C ASP A 11 -7.59 -7.91 17.19
N LYS A 12 -8.70 -7.40 17.78
CA LYS A 12 -8.66 -6.20 18.61
C LYS A 12 -7.85 -6.38 19.90
N SER A 13 -7.71 -7.61 20.39
CA SER A 13 -6.95 -7.89 21.62
C SER A 13 -5.47 -7.64 21.44
N ASP A 14 -4.96 -7.81 20.21
CA ASP A 14 -3.55 -7.67 19.87
C ASP A 14 -3.22 -6.29 19.27
N GLY A 15 -4.25 -5.42 19.13
CA GLY A 15 -4.10 -4.08 18.56
C GLY A 15 -3.87 -4.09 17.05
N PHE A 16 -4.33 -5.14 16.37
CA PHE A 16 -4.33 -5.22 14.90
C PHE A 16 -5.79 -5.19 14.41
N SER A 17 -6.43 -4.05 14.62
CA SER A 17 -7.73 -3.71 14.02
C SER A 17 -7.51 -2.70 12.89
N GLU A 18 -8.42 -2.65 11.94
CA GLU A 18 -8.33 -1.73 10.80
C GLU A 18 -6.97 -1.84 10.08
N PRO A 19 -6.63 -3.06 9.59
CA PRO A 19 -5.37 -3.29 8.90
C PRO A 19 -5.35 -2.55 7.55
N SER A 20 -4.28 -1.82 7.29
CA SER A 20 -4.10 -1.03 6.09
C SER A 20 -2.95 -1.56 5.23
N GLY A 21 -1.78 -0.93 5.20
CA GLY A 21 -0.70 -1.28 4.30
C GLY A 21 -0.13 -2.70 4.47
N LEU A 22 0.46 -3.21 3.39
CA LEU A 22 1.11 -4.52 3.35
C LEU A 22 2.37 -4.50 2.49
N SER A 23 3.45 -5.12 2.94
CA SER A 23 4.62 -5.39 2.11
C SER A 23 5.36 -6.65 2.55
N LEU A 24 6.21 -7.21 1.67
CA LEU A 24 7.12 -8.25 2.09
C LEU A 24 8.08 -7.72 3.17
N SER A 25 8.31 -8.51 4.21
CA SER A 25 9.36 -8.28 5.16
C SER A 25 10.70 -8.85 4.66
N ASN A 26 11.82 -8.28 5.12
CA ASN A 26 13.13 -8.89 4.92
C ASN A 26 13.32 -10.20 5.72
N ALA A 27 12.45 -10.46 6.71
CA ALA A 27 12.38 -11.74 7.41
C ALA A 27 11.55 -12.73 6.59
N GLU A 28 12.11 -13.88 6.28
CA GLU A 28 11.43 -14.90 5.49
C GLU A 28 10.14 -15.39 6.19
N GLY A 29 9.07 -15.52 5.42
CA GLY A 29 7.78 -15.98 5.93
C GLY A 29 6.93 -14.90 6.61
N PHE A 30 7.37 -13.63 6.55
CA PHE A 30 6.64 -12.51 7.14
C PHE A 30 6.37 -11.37 6.18
N LEU A 31 5.32 -10.65 6.50
CA LEU A 31 4.90 -9.39 5.88
C LEU A 31 4.97 -8.27 6.91
N TRP A 32 5.27 -7.05 6.49
CA TRP A 32 5.01 -5.86 7.29
C TRP A 32 3.59 -5.39 7.04
N SER A 33 2.93 -4.97 8.11
CA SER A 33 1.63 -4.31 8.04
C SER A 33 1.53 -3.21 9.09
N VAL A 34 0.62 -2.29 8.87
CA VAL A 34 0.25 -1.21 9.79
C VAL A 34 -1.25 -1.21 10.01
N SER A 35 -1.70 -0.46 11.00
CA SER A 35 -3.10 -0.30 11.35
C SER A 35 -3.40 1.19 11.45
N ASP A 36 -4.50 1.64 10.87
CA ASP A 36 -5.01 2.99 11.04
C ASP A 36 -5.34 3.31 12.51
N ALA A 37 -5.85 2.31 13.24
CA ALA A 37 -6.32 2.48 14.62
C ALA A 37 -5.20 2.68 15.65
N GLU A 38 -3.99 2.14 15.43
CA GLU A 38 -2.92 2.16 16.42
C GLU A 38 -1.53 2.43 15.80
N PRO A 39 -0.68 3.25 16.46
CA PRO A 39 0.66 3.54 15.99
C PRO A 39 1.60 2.36 16.23
N LYS A 40 1.42 1.31 15.45
CA LYS A 40 2.23 0.08 15.52
C LYS A 40 2.65 -0.38 14.12
N LEU A 41 3.89 -0.87 14.03
CA LEU A 41 4.36 -1.66 12.91
C LEU A 41 4.25 -3.14 13.29
N HIS A 42 3.59 -3.94 12.49
CA HIS A 42 3.31 -5.34 12.76
C HIS A 42 4.09 -6.26 11.81
N LEU A 43 4.63 -7.36 12.35
CA LEU A 43 5.01 -8.51 11.55
C LEU A 43 3.81 -9.46 11.46
N LEU A 44 3.33 -9.70 10.25
CA LEU A 44 2.25 -10.63 9.97
C LEU A 44 2.84 -11.85 9.23
N GLY A 45 2.62 -13.04 9.75
CA GLY A 45 2.99 -14.27 9.07
C GLY A 45 2.22 -14.40 7.75
N ILE A 46 2.85 -15.02 6.74
CA ILE A 46 2.16 -15.34 5.47
C ILE A 46 0.99 -16.33 5.65
N ASP A 47 0.90 -16.94 6.82
CA ASP A 47 -0.20 -17.78 7.31
C ASP A 47 -1.27 -16.99 8.10
N GLY A 48 -1.18 -15.67 8.13
CA GLY A 48 -2.11 -14.78 8.82
C GLY A 48 -1.89 -14.67 10.32
N VAL A 49 -0.90 -15.34 10.88
CA VAL A 49 -0.60 -15.25 12.32
C VAL A 49 0.15 -13.96 12.62
N LEU A 50 -0.36 -13.18 13.57
CA LEU A 50 0.31 -11.98 14.03
C LEU A 50 1.56 -12.34 14.83
N GLY A 51 2.71 -11.86 14.38
CA GLY A 51 4.00 -11.99 15.05
C GLY A 51 4.30 -10.80 15.97
N ASN A 52 5.55 -10.36 15.99
CA ASN A 52 5.98 -9.21 16.79
C ASN A 52 5.34 -7.91 16.30
N SER A 53 5.03 -7.05 17.26
CA SER A 53 4.55 -5.69 16.99
C SER A 53 5.49 -4.67 17.63
N PHE A 54 5.85 -3.64 16.89
CA PHE A 54 6.73 -2.57 17.33
C PHE A 54 5.88 -1.31 17.54
N LYS A 55 5.81 -0.87 18.80
CA LYS A 55 5.09 0.35 19.13
C LYS A 55 5.88 1.56 18.63
N LEU A 56 5.25 2.42 17.84
CA LEU A 56 5.83 3.67 17.42
C LEU A 56 5.76 4.71 18.55
N PRO A 57 6.66 5.70 18.59
CA PRO A 57 6.56 6.80 19.54
C PRO A 57 5.19 7.47 19.50
N SER A 58 4.68 7.91 20.65
CA SER A 58 3.36 8.56 20.74
C SER A 58 3.23 9.85 19.91
N SER A 59 4.35 10.45 19.53
CA SER A 59 4.40 11.58 18.61
C SER A 59 4.12 11.22 17.15
N SER A 60 4.10 9.93 16.82
CA SER A 60 3.84 9.46 15.44
C SER A 60 2.36 9.52 15.05
N GLY A 61 1.44 9.70 16.02
CA GLY A 61 0.00 9.65 15.74
C GLY A 61 -0.49 8.25 15.38
N SER A 62 -1.76 8.14 15.03
CA SER A 62 -2.41 7.04 14.33
C SER A 62 -2.49 7.38 12.84
N ASP A 63 -3.34 6.75 12.08
CA ASP A 63 -3.56 7.06 10.67
C ASP A 63 -2.41 6.57 9.77
N LEU A 64 -1.97 5.34 10.07
CA LEU A 64 -0.90 4.69 9.33
C LEU A 64 -1.49 3.86 8.18
N GLU A 65 -1.06 4.20 6.94
CA GLU A 65 -1.65 3.64 5.74
C GLU A 65 -0.68 2.69 5.02
N GLY A 66 0.20 3.18 4.24
CA GLY A 66 1.13 2.38 3.46
C GLY A 66 2.39 1.95 4.22
N VAL A 67 2.94 0.79 3.88
CA VAL A 67 4.21 0.28 4.43
C VAL A 67 5.05 -0.38 3.36
N VAL A 68 6.37 -0.18 3.39
CA VAL A 68 7.33 -0.90 2.54
C VAL A 68 8.68 -1.06 3.22
N SER A 69 9.34 -2.21 3.05
CA SER A 69 10.73 -2.40 3.46
C SER A 69 11.72 -1.99 2.38
N ARG A 70 12.87 -1.49 2.82
CA ARG A 70 14.04 -1.22 1.97
C ARG A 70 15.10 -2.31 2.13
N LYS A 71 16.02 -2.37 1.18
CA LYS A 71 17.16 -3.32 1.20
C LYS A 71 18.09 -3.11 2.39
N ASP A 72 18.21 -1.90 2.91
CA ASP A 72 19.03 -1.56 4.07
C ASP A 72 18.40 -1.97 5.41
N GLY A 73 17.23 -2.58 5.38
CA GLY A 73 16.47 -3.02 6.55
C GLY A 73 15.58 -1.94 7.15
N SER A 74 15.60 -0.72 6.64
CA SER A 74 14.64 0.30 7.04
C SER A 74 13.25 0.00 6.50
N VAL A 75 12.23 0.50 7.18
CA VAL A 75 10.82 0.39 6.79
C VAL A 75 10.25 1.78 6.65
N LEU A 76 9.62 2.06 5.52
CA LEU A 76 8.89 3.29 5.30
C LEU A 76 7.42 3.06 5.61
N VAL A 77 6.82 3.98 6.35
CA VAL A 77 5.39 3.96 6.70
C VAL A 77 4.80 5.31 6.35
N LEU A 78 3.65 5.32 5.68
CA LEU A 78 2.89 6.53 5.43
C LEU A 78 2.03 6.88 6.63
N GLN A 79 1.94 8.16 6.89
CA GLN A 79 1.01 8.78 7.82
C GLN A 79 0.15 9.77 7.02
N GLU A 80 -1.15 9.48 6.91
CA GLU A 80 -2.05 10.18 5.99
C GLU A 80 -2.28 11.63 6.39
N THR A 81 -2.81 11.86 7.59
CA THR A 81 -3.19 13.20 8.08
C THR A 81 -2.03 14.19 8.07
N ASP A 82 -0.85 13.76 8.47
CA ASP A 82 0.35 14.61 8.50
C ASP A 82 1.07 14.67 7.15
N ARG A 83 0.63 13.89 6.17
CA ARG A 83 1.25 13.75 4.85
C ARG A 83 2.75 13.54 4.97
N SER A 84 3.13 12.53 5.74
CA SER A 84 4.53 12.25 6.05
C SER A 84 4.91 10.79 5.82
N ILE A 85 6.21 10.57 5.65
CA ILE A 85 6.84 9.25 5.59
C ILE A 85 7.63 9.09 6.90
N LEU A 86 7.30 8.06 7.67
CA LEU A 86 8.07 7.63 8.80
C LEU A 86 9.14 6.66 8.29
N VAL A 87 10.41 6.96 8.54
CA VAL A 87 11.53 6.07 8.25
C VAL A 87 11.90 5.36 9.53
N LEU A 88 11.63 4.05 9.58
CA LEU A 88 11.76 3.23 10.77
C LEU A 88 12.93 2.27 10.62
N HIS A 89 13.68 2.07 11.72
CA HIS A 89 14.55 0.92 11.88
C HIS A 89 13.93 0.04 12.98
N PRO A 90 13.42 -1.17 12.63
CA PRO A 90 12.67 -2.02 13.56
C PRO A 90 13.60 -2.71 14.56
N THR A 91 14.24 -1.91 15.40
CA THR A 91 15.07 -2.30 16.54
C THR A 91 14.30 -2.08 17.85
N ASP A 92 14.81 -2.52 18.97
CA ASP A 92 14.23 -2.24 20.27
C ASP A 92 15.21 -1.39 21.12
N PRO A 93 14.90 -0.10 21.41
CA PRO A 93 13.73 0.65 20.95
C PRO A 93 13.81 1.00 19.45
N ILE A 94 12.63 1.18 18.85
CA ILE A 94 12.53 1.55 17.43
C ILE A 94 13.13 2.95 17.19
N GLN A 95 13.94 3.05 16.16
CA GLN A 95 14.47 4.35 15.70
C GLN A 95 13.56 4.88 14.61
N LEU A 96 13.22 6.17 14.70
CA LEU A 96 12.28 6.82 13.80
C LEU A 96 12.78 8.19 13.37
N THR A 97 12.66 8.46 12.07
CA THR A 97 12.81 9.80 11.47
C THR A 97 11.57 10.10 10.63
N THR A 98 11.07 11.33 10.70
CA THR A 98 9.88 11.77 9.93
C THR A 98 10.31 12.66 8.77
N VAL A 99 9.84 12.33 7.57
CA VAL A 99 10.00 13.15 6.36
C VAL A 99 8.62 13.64 5.95
N ARG A 100 8.36 14.95 6.08
CA ARG A 100 7.10 15.54 5.61
C ARG A 100 7.17 15.73 4.10
N LEU A 101 6.12 15.33 3.37
CA LEU A 101 6.06 15.55 1.92
C LEU A 101 6.22 17.03 1.57
N ALA A 102 5.68 17.92 2.40
CA ALA A 102 5.81 19.38 2.24
C ALA A 102 7.25 19.91 2.33
N ALA A 103 8.18 19.15 2.88
CA ALA A 103 9.59 19.52 2.96
C ALA A 103 10.40 19.07 1.73
N LEU A 104 9.83 18.25 0.86
CA LEU A 104 10.51 17.75 -0.33
C LEU A 104 10.60 18.85 -1.40
N LYS A 105 11.74 18.92 -2.05
CA LYS A 105 11.88 19.76 -3.24
C LYS A 105 10.86 19.31 -4.30
N GLY A 106 10.18 20.24 -4.95
CA GLY A 106 9.13 19.94 -5.94
C GLY A 106 7.73 19.75 -5.38
N TYR A 107 7.56 19.72 -4.05
CA TYR A 107 6.23 19.52 -3.43
C TYR A 107 5.22 20.64 -3.80
N SER A 108 5.67 21.87 -4.05
CA SER A 108 4.76 22.98 -4.43
C SER A 108 3.87 22.63 -5.64
N ALA A 109 4.42 21.92 -6.63
CA ALA A 109 3.64 21.51 -7.80
C ALA A 109 2.57 20.47 -7.44
N ALA A 110 2.88 19.51 -6.56
CA ALA A 110 1.89 18.58 -6.04
C ALA A 110 0.82 19.30 -5.19
N ALA A 111 1.24 20.23 -4.35
CA ALA A 111 0.34 21.01 -3.50
C ALA A 111 -0.67 21.83 -4.30
N GLU A 112 -0.24 22.44 -5.43
CA GLU A 112 -1.13 23.17 -6.34
C GLU A 112 -2.22 22.25 -6.93
N MET A 113 -1.87 21.01 -7.29
CA MET A 113 -2.82 20.02 -7.78
C MET A 113 -3.78 19.53 -6.69
N LEU A 114 -3.31 19.47 -5.44
CA LEU A 114 -4.07 18.97 -4.29
C LEU A 114 -4.91 20.05 -3.59
N VAL A 115 -5.02 21.24 -4.16
CA VAL A 115 -5.87 22.32 -3.58
C VAL A 115 -7.31 21.85 -3.46
N GLY A 116 -7.84 21.88 -2.23
CA GLY A 116 -9.20 21.41 -1.93
C GLY A 116 -9.34 19.92 -1.66
N ASN A 117 -8.25 19.13 -1.78
CA ASN A 117 -8.26 17.74 -1.38
C ASN A 117 -8.40 17.65 0.16
N PRO A 118 -9.40 16.92 0.69
CA PRO A 118 -9.58 16.73 2.12
C PRO A 118 -8.34 16.12 2.79
N LEU A 119 -8.12 16.38 4.07
CA LEU A 119 -6.96 15.84 4.81
C LEU A 119 -6.97 14.32 4.88
N ASN A 120 -8.17 13.73 4.94
CA ASN A 120 -8.38 12.28 4.92
C ASN A 120 -8.44 11.69 3.49
N LYS A 121 -7.79 12.32 2.54
CA LYS A 121 -7.57 11.87 1.16
C LYS A 121 -6.11 12.10 0.80
N GLY A 122 -5.25 11.59 1.64
CA GLY A 122 -3.82 11.78 1.63
C GLY A 122 -3.03 10.66 0.94
N PRO A 123 -1.78 10.44 1.39
CA PRO A 123 -0.95 9.34 0.92
C PRO A 123 -1.39 8.01 1.54
N GLU A 124 -1.80 7.07 0.71
CA GLU A 124 -2.32 5.75 1.10
C GLU A 124 -1.33 4.62 0.84
N GLY A 125 -0.81 4.52 -0.37
CA GLY A 125 0.08 3.44 -0.77
C GLY A 125 1.51 3.89 -0.98
N ILE A 126 2.47 3.06 -0.54
CA ILE A 126 3.90 3.28 -0.75
C ILE A 126 4.60 2.01 -1.19
N THR A 127 5.52 2.14 -2.14
CA THR A 127 6.43 1.06 -2.52
C THR A 127 7.79 1.59 -2.95
N VAL A 128 8.76 0.68 -3.14
CA VAL A 128 10.12 1.02 -3.56
C VAL A 128 10.49 0.15 -4.75
N ASP A 129 11.06 0.76 -5.79
CA ASP A 129 11.80 0.00 -6.79
C ASP A 129 13.15 -0.44 -6.17
N PRO A 130 13.36 -1.73 -5.95
CA PRO A 130 14.56 -2.20 -5.26
C PRO A 130 15.85 -2.04 -6.08
N ASP A 131 15.76 -1.76 -7.37
CA ASP A 131 16.94 -1.61 -8.24
C ASP A 131 17.43 -0.17 -8.30
N THR A 132 16.52 0.79 -8.27
CA THR A 132 16.85 2.23 -8.31
C THR A 132 16.80 2.90 -6.93
N GLY A 133 16.06 2.32 -5.98
CA GLY A 133 15.77 2.91 -4.68
C GLY A 133 14.67 3.98 -4.72
N ARG A 134 14.11 4.31 -5.89
CA ARG A 134 13.01 5.26 -6.02
C ARG A 134 11.81 4.82 -5.21
N VAL A 135 11.17 5.78 -4.56
CA VAL A 135 9.99 5.56 -3.74
C VAL A 135 8.76 6.06 -4.48
N PHE A 136 7.72 5.25 -4.53
CA PHE A 136 6.45 5.58 -5.15
C PHE A 136 5.40 5.74 -4.07
N VAL A 137 4.63 6.82 -4.15
CA VAL A 137 3.53 7.12 -3.21
C VAL A 137 2.28 7.45 -4.02
N VAL A 138 1.17 6.78 -3.74
CA VAL A 138 -0.14 7.16 -4.29
C VAL A 138 -0.89 8.04 -3.31
N ILE A 139 -1.51 9.09 -3.85
CA ILE A 139 -2.44 9.95 -3.14
C ILE A 139 -3.86 9.52 -3.52
N GLU A 140 -4.65 9.17 -2.50
CA GLU A 140 -6.06 8.83 -2.64
C GLU A 140 -6.91 10.04 -3.03
N GLY A 141 -8.05 9.79 -3.61
CA GLY A 141 -9.04 10.82 -3.92
C GLY A 141 -8.71 11.71 -5.12
N GLN A 142 -9.54 12.72 -5.35
CA GLN A 142 -9.40 13.61 -6.51
C GLN A 142 -8.62 14.88 -6.16
N PRO A 143 -7.56 15.21 -6.92
CA PRO A 143 -6.96 14.37 -7.97
C PRO A 143 -6.15 13.21 -7.38
N ARG A 144 -6.25 12.03 -7.99
CA ARG A 144 -5.36 10.91 -7.67
C ARG A 144 -4.00 11.15 -8.30
N LEU A 145 -2.94 11.04 -7.50
CA LEU A 145 -1.59 11.29 -7.96
C LEU A 145 -0.66 10.12 -7.59
N LEU A 146 0.28 9.85 -8.47
CA LEU A 146 1.47 9.09 -8.14
C LEU A 146 2.64 10.06 -8.00
N LEU A 147 3.26 10.08 -6.84
CA LEU A 147 4.50 10.80 -6.59
C LEU A 147 5.67 9.84 -6.72
N VAL A 148 6.66 10.21 -7.52
CA VAL A 148 7.94 9.49 -7.63
C VAL A 148 8.96 10.29 -6.85
N LEU A 149 9.50 9.69 -5.78
CA LEU A 149 10.44 10.34 -4.87
C LEU A 149 11.84 9.80 -5.08
N SER A 150 12.83 10.65 -4.86
CA SER A 150 14.24 10.24 -4.82
C SER A 150 14.50 9.20 -3.72
N PRO A 151 15.52 8.33 -3.87
CA PRO A 151 15.87 7.32 -2.88
C PRO A 151 16.17 7.89 -1.49
N GLU A 152 16.72 9.08 -1.42
CA GLU A 152 17.06 9.79 -0.18
C GLU A 152 15.88 10.52 0.45
N LEU A 153 14.70 10.49 -0.19
CA LEU A 153 13.49 11.21 0.25
C LEU A 153 13.74 12.73 0.41
N THR A 154 14.43 13.32 -0.57
CA THR A 154 14.75 14.76 -0.57
C THR A 154 13.99 15.57 -1.60
N GLU A 155 13.50 14.90 -2.66
CA GLU A 155 12.76 15.57 -3.73
C GLU A 155 11.68 14.66 -4.35
N ILE A 156 10.67 15.27 -4.95
CA ILE A 156 9.70 14.66 -5.85
C ILE A 156 10.26 14.81 -7.25
N GLU A 157 10.65 13.68 -7.86
CA GLU A 157 11.22 13.64 -9.21
C GLU A 157 10.14 13.74 -10.29
N GLU A 158 8.96 13.16 -10.03
CA GLU A 158 7.85 13.15 -10.97
C GLU A 158 6.50 13.15 -10.23
N ILE A 159 5.50 13.80 -10.82
CA ILE A 159 4.10 13.81 -10.38
C ILE A 159 3.24 13.35 -11.55
N ILE A 160 2.55 12.23 -11.39
CA ILE A 160 1.78 11.59 -12.45
C ILE A 160 0.30 11.57 -12.03
N PRO A 161 -0.60 12.24 -12.77
CA PRO A 161 -2.03 12.08 -12.58
C PRO A 161 -2.49 10.65 -12.90
N LEU A 162 -3.27 10.06 -12.01
CA LEU A 162 -3.87 8.73 -12.17
C LEU A 162 -5.37 8.88 -12.41
N ASP A 163 -5.70 9.40 -13.56
CA ASP A 163 -7.05 9.76 -13.98
C ASP A 163 -7.64 8.77 -14.99
N ARG A 164 -8.86 9.08 -15.42
CA ARG A 164 -9.56 8.29 -16.41
C ARG A 164 -8.86 8.28 -17.78
N GLU A 165 -8.21 9.37 -18.17
CA GLU A 165 -7.53 9.49 -19.46
C GLU A 165 -6.28 8.62 -19.50
N SER A 166 -5.62 8.45 -18.34
CA SER A 166 -4.48 7.53 -18.17
C SER A 166 -4.88 6.07 -17.96
N GLY A 167 -6.20 5.76 -17.92
CA GLY A 167 -6.71 4.39 -17.84
C GLY A 167 -7.17 3.95 -16.46
N PHE A 168 -7.11 4.82 -15.44
CA PHE A 168 -7.61 4.52 -14.11
C PHE A 168 -9.13 4.72 -14.06
N MET A 169 -9.86 3.70 -14.45
CA MET A 169 -11.32 3.71 -14.51
C MET A 169 -11.92 2.39 -14.03
N SER A 170 -13.15 2.45 -13.55
CA SER A 170 -13.94 1.28 -13.15
C SER A 170 -15.34 1.37 -13.74
N ASP A 171 -15.95 0.22 -13.99
CA ASP A 171 -17.37 0.09 -14.31
C ASP A 171 -18.24 -0.03 -13.05
N ARG A 172 -17.61 -0.13 -11.88
CA ARG A 172 -18.26 -0.33 -10.58
C ARG A 172 -18.56 0.97 -9.85
N VAL A 173 -17.66 1.94 -9.94
CA VAL A 173 -17.74 3.22 -9.25
C VAL A 173 -17.53 4.37 -10.22
N LYS A 174 -18.03 5.53 -9.87
CA LYS A 174 -17.78 6.75 -10.64
C LYS A 174 -16.32 7.18 -10.47
N ASP A 175 -15.85 8.01 -11.38
CA ASP A 175 -14.47 8.48 -11.36
C ASP A 175 -14.12 9.27 -10.08
N ASP A 176 -15.03 10.06 -9.59
CA ASP A 176 -14.89 10.84 -8.35
C ASP A 176 -14.95 10.00 -7.08
N GLU A 177 -15.45 8.76 -7.18
CA GLU A 177 -15.53 7.80 -6.08
C GLU A 177 -14.37 6.79 -6.10
N LEU A 178 -13.61 6.70 -7.22
CA LEU A 178 -12.49 5.77 -7.33
C LEU A 178 -11.36 6.19 -6.39
N ASP A 179 -10.97 5.27 -5.53
CA ASP A 179 -9.85 5.38 -4.60
C ASP A 179 -8.63 4.59 -5.08
N LEU A 180 -7.49 4.84 -4.47
CA LEU A 180 -6.26 4.06 -4.65
C LEU A 180 -5.60 3.90 -3.28
N SER A 181 -5.61 2.67 -2.76
CA SER A 181 -5.10 2.35 -1.42
C SER A 181 -3.66 1.77 -1.48
N GLY A 182 -3.50 0.46 -1.41
CA GLY A 182 -2.20 -0.19 -1.35
C GLY A 182 -1.39 -0.18 -2.65
N LEU A 183 -0.08 -0.27 -2.51
CA LEU A 183 0.86 -0.18 -3.63
C LEU A 183 1.99 -1.21 -3.49
N ALA A 184 2.26 -1.97 -4.56
CA ALA A 184 3.40 -2.87 -4.64
C ALA A 184 4.15 -2.69 -5.98
N TRP A 185 5.48 -2.88 -5.95
CA TRP A 185 6.33 -2.88 -7.14
C TRP A 185 6.60 -4.30 -7.62
N SER A 186 6.34 -4.56 -8.90
CA SER A 186 6.77 -5.75 -9.59
C SER A 186 8.08 -5.49 -10.32
N ARG A 187 9.14 -6.17 -9.91
CA ARG A 187 10.47 -6.06 -10.53
C ARG A 187 10.50 -6.71 -11.91
N SER A 188 9.83 -7.85 -12.07
CA SER A 188 9.82 -8.62 -13.32
C SER A 188 9.11 -7.89 -14.45
N SER A 189 7.97 -7.23 -14.16
CA SER A 189 7.20 -6.47 -15.15
C SER A 189 7.48 -4.97 -15.13
N ARG A 190 8.33 -4.47 -14.20
CA ARG A 190 8.62 -3.05 -13.98
C ARG A 190 7.36 -2.21 -13.87
N SER A 191 6.41 -2.69 -13.07
CA SER A 191 5.09 -2.08 -12.95
C SER A 191 4.66 -1.93 -11.49
N LEU A 192 3.80 -0.96 -11.26
CA LEU A 192 3.12 -0.71 -10.00
C LEU A 192 1.80 -1.48 -9.99
N TRP A 193 1.54 -2.20 -8.92
CA TRP A 193 0.29 -2.88 -8.64
C TRP A 193 -0.43 -2.07 -7.58
N ILE A 194 -1.51 -1.42 -7.97
CA ILE A 194 -2.24 -0.45 -7.15
C ILE A 194 -3.62 -1.02 -6.86
N VAL A 195 -3.94 -1.26 -5.60
CA VAL A 195 -5.24 -1.77 -5.21
C VAL A 195 -6.23 -0.62 -4.98
N SER A 196 -7.50 -0.88 -5.25
CA SER A 196 -8.62 0.03 -4.97
C SER A 196 -9.70 -0.72 -4.20
N ASP A 197 -10.07 -0.22 -3.02
CA ASP A 197 -11.18 -0.78 -2.22
C ASP A 197 -12.51 -0.66 -2.95
N LYS A 198 -12.89 0.54 -3.32
CA LYS A 198 -14.21 0.81 -3.89
C LYS A 198 -14.44 0.11 -5.22
N SER A 199 -13.42 0.07 -6.08
CA SER A 199 -13.53 -0.63 -7.36
C SER A 199 -13.28 -2.14 -7.26
N ARG A 200 -12.64 -2.62 -6.18
CA ARG A 200 -12.22 -4.02 -5.97
C ARG A 200 -11.42 -4.55 -7.14
N GLN A 201 -10.45 -3.75 -7.54
CA GLN A 201 -9.55 -4.02 -8.65
C GLN A 201 -8.11 -3.76 -8.23
N ILE A 202 -7.20 -4.37 -8.97
CA ILE A 202 -5.81 -3.98 -9.02
C ILE A 202 -5.60 -3.29 -10.36
N PHE A 203 -4.99 -2.11 -10.36
CA PHE A 203 -4.47 -1.46 -11.56
C PHE A 203 -2.99 -1.77 -11.69
N VAL A 204 -2.62 -2.52 -12.70
CA VAL A 204 -1.20 -2.76 -13.01
C VAL A 204 -0.75 -1.66 -13.96
N TYR A 205 0.03 -0.72 -13.43
CA TYR A 205 0.50 0.46 -14.14
C TYR A 205 1.99 0.35 -14.46
N ASN A 206 2.35 0.45 -15.73
CA ASN A 206 3.73 0.52 -16.14
C ASN A 206 4.12 2.00 -16.38
N PRO A 207 5.04 2.57 -15.57
CA PRO A 207 5.41 3.99 -15.68
C PRO A 207 6.11 4.36 -17.00
N GLU A 208 6.83 3.41 -17.60
CA GLU A 208 7.57 3.67 -18.86
C GLU A 208 6.63 3.74 -20.06
N SER A 209 5.73 2.76 -20.21
CA SER A 209 4.76 2.72 -21.31
C SER A 209 3.49 3.52 -21.03
N LYS A 210 3.28 3.94 -19.77
CA LYS A 210 2.07 4.59 -19.27
C LYS A 210 0.80 3.77 -19.50
N SER A 211 0.94 2.44 -19.58
CA SER A 211 -0.17 1.53 -19.78
C SER A 211 -0.76 1.07 -18.46
N VAL A 212 -2.08 0.90 -18.41
CA VAL A 212 -2.82 0.39 -17.26
C VAL A 212 -3.57 -0.88 -17.66
N LYS A 213 -3.43 -1.95 -16.87
CA LYS A 213 -4.20 -3.18 -17.00
C LYS A 213 -4.98 -3.42 -15.72
N PRO A 214 -6.33 -3.36 -15.73
CA PRO A 214 -7.11 -3.66 -14.56
C PRO A 214 -7.26 -5.17 -14.36
N ILE A 215 -7.19 -5.63 -13.10
CA ILE A 215 -7.44 -7.01 -12.68
C ILE A 215 -8.52 -6.98 -11.62
N ARG A 216 -9.66 -7.66 -11.85
CA ARG A 216 -10.72 -7.76 -10.85
C ARG A 216 -10.29 -8.69 -9.71
N LEU A 217 -10.53 -8.27 -8.48
CA LEU A 217 -10.28 -9.07 -7.27
C LEU A 217 -11.42 -10.09 -7.06
N MET A 218 -11.53 -11.00 -8.01
CA MET A 218 -12.53 -12.09 -8.02
C MET A 218 -11.83 -13.44 -8.08
N PHE A 219 -12.40 -14.43 -7.38
CA PHE A 219 -11.91 -15.80 -7.32
C PHE A 219 -13.07 -16.80 -7.20
N THR A 220 -12.79 -18.07 -7.42
CA THR A 220 -13.77 -19.15 -7.25
C THR A 220 -13.41 -19.97 -6.02
N GLU A 221 -14.36 -20.16 -5.12
CA GLU A 221 -14.25 -21.03 -3.95
C GLU A 221 -15.53 -21.84 -3.82
N ASP A 222 -15.42 -23.18 -3.64
CA ASP A 222 -16.55 -24.11 -3.59
C ASP A 222 -17.49 -24.00 -4.80
N GLY A 223 -16.93 -23.77 -6.00
CA GLY A 223 -17.68 -23.62 -7.24
C GLY A 223 -18.48 -22.32 -7.36
N LYS A 224 -18.30 -21.36 -6.43
CA LYS A 224 -18.97 -20.06 -6.43
C LYS A 224 -17.97 -18.95 -6.68
N GLN A 225 -18.35 -18.00 -7.51
CA GLN A 225 -17.59 -16.76 -7.63
C GLN A 225 -17.73 -15.91 -6.37
N LYS A 226 -16.60 -15.49 -5.83
CA LYS A 226 -16.48 -14.57 -4.70
C LYS A 226 -15.62 -13.38 -5.08
N GLU A 227 -15.73 -12.33 -4.31
CA GLU A 227 -15.02 -11.08 -4.49
C GLU A 227 -14.31 -10.71 -3.20
N VAL A 228 -13.07 -10.22 -3.30
CA VAL A 228 -12.37 -9.61 -2.17
C VAL A 228 -13.05 -8.29 -1.87
N LYS A 229 -13.44 -8.11 -0.61
CA LYS A 229 -14.07 -6.87 -0.12
C LYS A 229 -13.07 -6.10 0.72
N HIS A 230 -13.15 -4.77 0.63
CA HIS A 230 -12.30 -3.86 1.39
C HIS A 230 -10.81 -4.20 1.29
N PRO A 231 -10.27 -4.37 0.06
CA PRO A 231 -8.84 -4.60 -0.12
C PRO A 231 -8.07 -3.29 0.12
N GLU A 232 -7.14 -3.31 1.07
CA GLU A 232 -6.31 -2.15 1.43
C GLU A 232 -4.83 -2.41 1.14
N GLY A 233 -4.27 -3.49 1.64
CA GLY A 233 -2.87 -3.82 1.46
C GLY A 233 -2.61 -4.80 0.31
N ILE A 234 -1.46 -4.62 -0.37
CA ILE A 234 -1.00 -5.50 -1.45
C ILE A 234 0.50 -5.78 -1.33
N ALA A 235 0.91 -7.02 -1.51
CA ALA A 235 2.32 -7.40 -1.61
C ALA A 235 2.53 -8.50 -2.65
N LEU A 236 3.70 -8.49 -3.30
CA LEU A 236 4.10 -9.45 -4.33
C LEU A 236 5.31 -10.26 -3.86
N ASP A 237 5.20 -11.57 -3.80
CA ASP A 237 6.35 -12.48 -3.67
C ASP A 237 6.62 -13.13 -5.02
N GLU A 238 7.34 -12.41 -5.88
CA GLU A 238 7.66 -12.88 -7.23
C GLU A 238 8.51 -14.15 -7.23
N ALA A 239 9.32 -14.36 -6.18
CA ALA A 239 10.13 -15.57 -6.07
C ALA A 239 9.28 -16.83 -5.87
N LYS A 240 8.13 -16.68 -5.21
CA LYS A 240 7.17 -17.76 -5.00
C LYS A 240 5.99 -17.72 -5.98
N GLY A 241 5.89 -16.67 -6.81
CA GLY A 241 4.74 -16.45 -7.69
C GLY A 241 3.45 -16.19 -6.92
N LEU A 242 3.52 -15.46 -5.80
CA LEU A 242 2.37 -15.20 -4.93
C LEU A 242 2.03 -13.71 -4.85
N LEU A 243 0.73 -13.46 -4.78
CA LEU A 243 0.11 -12.16 -4.54
C LEU A 243 -0.65 -12.22 -3.22
N TYR A 244 -0.34 -11.31 -2.31
CA TYR A 244 -1.03 -11.14 -1.04
C TYR A 244 -1.92 -9.91 -1.08
N ILE A 245 -3.18 -10.06 -0.61
CA ILE A 245 -4.14 -8.96 -0.45
C ILE A 245 -4.63 -8.96 0.99
N LEU A 246 -4.43 -7.86 1.68
CA LEU A 246 -4.94 -7.62 3.02
C LEU A 246 -6.22 -6.78 2.93
N THR A 247 -7.22 -7.11 3.75
CA THR A 247 -8.50 -6.40 3.74
C THR A 247 -8.79 -5.78 5.08
N ASP A 248 -9.47 -4.62 5.09
CA ASP A 248 -10.10 -4.06 6.27
C ASP A 248 -11.63 -4.29 6.23
N ASP A 249 -12.08 -5.38 6.80
CA ASP A 249 -13.51 -5.70 7.01
C ASP A 249 -13.78 -5.90 8.52
N ALA A 250 -13.28 -4.98 9.33
CA ALA A 250 -13.39 -4.97 10.78
C ALA A 250 -13.00 -6.36 11.37
N LYS A 251 -13.93 -7.04 12.05
CA LYS A 251 -13.68 -8.39 12.63
C LYS A 251 -13.51 -9.50 11.60
N LYS A 252 -13.72 -9.21 10.30
CA LYS A 252 -13.66 -10.19 9.21
C LYS A 252 -12.48 -9.95 8.29
N SER A 253 -11.58 -9.03 8.65
CA SER A 253 -10.35 -8.75 7.89
C SER A 253 -9.56 -10.02 7.64
N ARG A 254 -9.05 -10.17 6.43
CA ARG A 254 -8.37 -11.38 5.96
C ARG A 254 -7.11 -11.04 5.18
N LEU A 255 -6.14 -11.93 5.28
CA LEU A 255 -5.04 -12.03 4.34
C LEU A 255 -5.43 -13.09 3.30
N TYR A 256 -5.60 -12.68 2.05
CA TYR A 256 -5.79 -13.58 0.92
C TYR A 256 -4.45 -13.82 0.24
N VAL A 257 -4.21 -15.07 -0.14
CA VAL A 257 -3.03 -15.50 -0.90
C VAL A 257 -3.49 -16.03 -2.24
N PHE A 258 -3.03 -15.42 -3.31
CA PHE A 258 -3.34 -15.81 -4.68
C PHE A 258 -2.07 -16.24 -5.42
N GLU A 259 -2.20 -17.08 -6.45
CA GLU A 259 -1.19 -17.16 -7.49
C GLU A 259 -1.07 -15.79 -8.17
N GLN A 260 0.18 -15.33 -8.38
CA GLN A 260 0.40 -14.09 -9.12
C GLN A 260 -0.04 -14.29 -10.57
N PRO A 261 -1.03 -13.51 -11.06
CA PRO A 261 -1.49 -13.67 -12.43
C PRO A 261 -0.42 -13.23 -13.43
N GLU A 262 -0.36 -13.91 -14.57
CA GLU A 262 0.43 -13.48 -15.71
C GLU A 262 -0.15 -12.19 -16.34
N LEU A 263 0.71 -11.27 -16.76
CA LEU A 263 0.36 -9.95 -17.29
C LEU A 263 0.25 -9.94 -18.82
#